data_11626254cdb9ad065a230e1035e6924d
#
_entry.id   11626254cdb9ad065a230e1035e6924d
#
_cell.length_a   1.000
_cell.length_b   1.000
_cell.length_c   1.000
_cell.angle_alpha   90.00
_cell.angle_beta   90.00
_cell.angle_gamma   90.00
#
_symmetry.space_group_name_H-M   'P 1'
#
loop_
_entity.id
_entity.type
_entity.pdbx_description
1 polymer ?
#
loop_
_entity_poly.entity_id
_entity_poly.type
_entity_poly.pdbx_seq_one_letter_code
_entity_poly.pdbx_strand_id
1 'polypeptide(L)'
;INGGGIESFLGEVAEQYPDLTIINASEQVDLIEDNAHAWMNIEAYMTQVKTIEAELSAADPADTEQFSENADAYLAKLSSLKEQADAVKPLTEGKNIVIFHEAYEYVAEEFGMQVSYVMDLDEERQVSAGEVADVVRTVTDGGVRVILAEELYGKDMGDTVESETDAKICYLDTLVRGDYDADSYLNAMQQNITLLKEAFSDEKDH
;
A
#
# COMPACT_ATOMS: atom_id res chain seq x y z
N ILE A 1 -7.22 -15.94 -0.80
CA ILE A 1 -6.85 -14.97 -1.83
C ILE A 1 -6.88 -13.55 -1.25
N ASN A 2 -6.10 -12.64 -1.83
CA ASN A 2 -6.22 -11.22 -1.47
C ASN A 2 -7.60 -10.67 -1.86
N GLY A 3 -8.06 -10.94 -3.06
CA GLY A 3 -9.27 -10.37 -3.63
C GLY A 3 -9.01 -9.09 -4.42
N GLY A 4 -10.08 -8.33 -4.71
CA GLY A 4 -9.97 -7.10 -5.51
C GLY A 4 -9.60 -7.33 -6.98
N GLY A 5 -9.63 -8.58 -7.47
CA GLY A 5 -9.35 -8.92 -8.87
C GLY A 5 -7.91 -9.33 -9.19
N ILE A 6 -6.97 -9.25 -8.25
CA ILE A 6 -5.56 -9.66 -8.49
C ILE A 6 -5.48 -11.11 -8.94
N GLU A 7 -6.25 -12.01 -8.33
CA GLU A 7 -6.22 -13.43 -8.67
C GLU A 7 -7.27 -13.81 -9.72
N SER A 8 -7.39 -13.06 -10.78
CA SER A 8 -8.37 -13.33 -11.86
C SER A 8 -8.20 -14.73 -12.48
N PHE A 9 -6.99 -15.30 -12.45
CA PHE A 9 -6.71 -16.66 -12.90
C PHE A 9 -7.40 -17.76 -12.08
N LEU A 10 -7.84 -17.47 -10.86
CA LEU A 10 -8.50 -18.44 -9.98
C LEU A 10 -9.92 -18.79 -10.44
N GLY A 11 -10.54 -18.01 -11.32
CA GLY A 11 -11.84 -18.35 -11.91
C GLY A 11 -11.84 -19.74 -12.58
N GLU A 12 -10.82 -20.04 -13.36
CA GLU A 12 -10.65 -21.35 -14.01
C GLU A 12 -10.39 -22.47 -12.98
N VAL A 13 -9.68 -22.19 -11.89
CA VAL A 13 -9.44 -23.17 -10.81
C VAL A 13 -10.74 -23.47 -10.07
N ALA A 14 -11.55 -22.47 -9.74
CA ALA A 14 -12.82 -22.65 -9.07
C ALA A 14 -13.82 -23.46 -9.93
N GLU A 15 -13.83 -23.25 -11.26
CA GLU A 15 -14.66 -24.05 -12.18
C GLU A 15 -14.23 -25.53 -12.21
N GLN A 16 -12.94 -25.82 -12.14
CA GLN A 16 -12.42 -27.20 -12.14
C GLN A 16 -12.60 -27.91 -10.79
N TYR A 17 -12.62 -27.15 -9.70
CA TYR A 17 -12.71 -27.65 -8.32
C TYR A 17 -13.88 -27.00 -7.58
N PRO A 18 -15.14 -27.37 -7.89
CA PRO A 18 -16.33 -26.70 -7.34
C PRO A 18 -16.51 -26.86 -5.83
N ASP A 19 -15.82 -27.81 -5.22
CA ASP A 19 -15.84 -28.05 -3.76
C ASP A 19 -14.69 -27.29 -3.03
N LEU A 20 -13.89 -26.52 -3.76
CA LEU A 20 -12.80 -25.74 -3.17
C LEU A 20 -13.36 -24.53 -2.41
N THR A 21 -13.10 -24.46 -1.12
CA THR A 21 -13.39 -23.27 -0.32
C THR A 21 -12.38 -22.17 -0.63
N ILE A 22 -12.85 -21.01 -1.07
CA ILE A 22 -12.02 -19.83 -1.35
C ILE A 22 -12.38 -18.75 -0.34
N ILE A 23 -11.40 -18.33 0.45
CA ILE A 23 -11.50 -17.18 1.36
C ILE A 23 -11.01 -15.96 0.63
N ASN A 24 -11.88 -14.96 0.46
CA ASN A 24 -11.53 -13.64 -0.09
C ASN A 24 -11.26 -12.67 1.05
N ALA A 25 -9.99 -12.37 1.31
CA ALA A 25 -9.59 -11.52 2.43
C ALA A 25 -10.17 -10.10 2.33
N SER A 26 -10.34 -9.57 1.11
CA SER A 26 -10.88 -8.22 0.88
C SER A 26 -12.40 -8.14 0.78
N GLU A 27 -13.15 -9.22 1.07
CA GLU A 27 -14.62 -9.22 0.92
C GLU A 27 -15.33 -8.15 1.77
N GLN A 28 -14.75 -7.80 2.92
CA GLN A 28 -15.28 -6.81 3.86
C GLN A 28 -14.52 -5.47 3.81
N VAL A 29 -13.65 -5.28 2.81
CA VAL A 29 -12.86 -4.06 2.63
C VAL A 29 -13.53 -3.15 1.60
N ASP A 30 -13.72 -1.88 1.95
CA ASP A 30 -14.10 -0.84 0.99
C ASP A 30 -12.89 -0.51 0.11
N LEU A 31 -12.86 -1.04 -1.12
CA LEU A 31 -11.77 -0.80 -2.05
C LEU A 31 -11.84 0.61 -2.64
N ILE A 32 -10.68 1.20 -2.90
CA ILE A 32 -10.56 2.44 -3.69
C ILE A 32 -10.80 2.06 -5.16
N GLU A 33 -11.99 2.36 -5.68
CA GLU A 33 -12.40 1.95 -7.03
C GLU A 33 -12.15 0.44 -7.26
N ASP A 34 -11.40 0.10 -8.31
CA ASP A 34 -11.00 -1.29 -8.62
C ASP A 34 -9.58 -1.62 -8.14
N ASN A 35 -8.97 -0.76 -7.29
CA ASN A 35 -7.61 -0.92 -6.80
C ASN A 35 -7.53 -2.01 -5.72
N ALA A 36 -6.82 -3.08 -6.01
CA ALA A 36 -6.76 -4.26 -5.15
C ALA A 36 -5.68 -4.21 -4.04
N HIS A 37 -4.90 -3.13 -3.94
CA HIS A 37 -3.75 -3.02 -3.04
C HIS A 37 -4.12 -2.61 -1.59
N ALA A 38 -5.27 -3.10 -1.12
CA ALA A 38 -5.84 -2.72 0.19
C ALA A 38 -4.92 -2.98 1.39
N TRP A 39 -4.00 -3.96 1.30
CA TRP A 39 -3.02 -4.22 2.36
C TRP A 39 -2.06 -3.07 2.62
N MET A 40 -1.96 -2.09 1.72
CA MET A 40 -1.14 -0.89 1.91
C MET A 40 -1.75 0.12 2.90
N ASN A 41 -3.02 -0.04 3.26
CA ASN A 41 -3.68 0.67 4.36
C ASN A 41 -3.81 -0.27 5.56
N ILE A 42 -3.36 0.17 6.74
CA ILE A 42 -3.29 -0.68 7.94
C ILE A 42 -4.69 -1.09 8.43
N GLU A 43 -5.69 -0.20 8.38
CA GLU A 43 -7.07 -0.52 8.78
C GLU A 43 -7.73 -1.52 7.82
N ALA A 44 -7.50 -1.36 6.51
CA ALA A 44 -7.96 -2.31 5.51
C ALA A 44 -7.31 -3.69 5.72
N TYR A 45 -6.01 -3.73 6.01
CA TYR A 45 -5.31 -4.98 6.32
C TYR A 45 -5.79 -5.63 7.61
N MET A 46 -6.09 -4.85 8.67
CA MET A 46 -6.73 -5.38 9.88
C MET A 46 -8.12 -5.98 9.58
N THR A 47 -8.86 -5.41 8.65
CA THR A 47 -10.13 -5.96 8.17
C THR A 47 -9.92 -7.27 7.42
N GLN A 48 -8.90 -7.37 6.57
CA GLN A 48 -8.53 -8.63 5.91
C GLN A 48 -8.19 -9.72 6.94
N VAL A 49 -7.41 -9.41 7.98
CA VAL A 49 -7.10 -10.38 9.06
C VAL A 49 -8.35 -10.90 9.74
N LYS A 50 -9.31 -10.02 10.06
CA LYS A 50 -10.59 -10.41 10.68
C LYS A 50 -11.45 -11.27 9.75
N THR A 51 -11.48 -10.93 8.46
CA THR A 51 -12.19 -11.73 7.45
C THR A 51 -11.61 -13.14 7.35
N ILE A 52 -10.27 -13.24 7.30
CA ILE A 52 -9.59 -14.55 7.26
C ILE A 52 -9.91 -15.36 8.51
N GLU A 53 -9.84 -14.77 9.71
CA GLU A 53 -10.16 -15.44 10.97
C GLU A 53 -11.59 -15.99 10.97
N ALA A 54 -12.57 -15.15 10.63
CA ALA A 54 -13.99 -15.52 10.61
C ALA A 54 -14.27 -16.68 9.63
N GLU A 55 -13.73 -16.61 8.42
CA GLU A 55 -13.92 -17.63 7.39
C GLU A 55 -13.20 -18.94 7.73
N LEU A 56 -12.00 -18.89 8.32
CA LEU A 56 -11.29 -20.09 8.83
C LEU A 56 -12.09 -20.75 9.96
N SER A 57 -12.61 -19.96 10.89
CA SER A 57 -13.44 -20.46 11.99
C SER A 57 -14.75 -21.08 11.50
N ALA A 58 -15.34 -20.55 10.43
CA ALA A 58 -16.52 -21.16 9.78
C ALA A 58 -16.17 -22.47 9.05
N ALA A 59 -15.01 -22.55 8.41
CA ALA A 59 -14.53 -23.71 7.68
C ALA A 59 -14.07 -24.85 8.62
N ASP A 60 -13.42 -24.48 9.73
CA ASP A 60 -12.94 -25.43 10.77
C ASP A 60 -13.36 -24.97 12.18
N PRO A 61 -14.59 -25.26 12.61
CA PRO A 61 -15.07 -24.88 13.94
C PRO A 61 -14.33 -25.52 15.12
N ALA A 62 -13.54 -26.57 14.87
CA ALA A 62 -12.80 -27.24 15.94
C ALA A 62 -11.61 -26.40 16.41
N ASP A 63 -11.02 -25.58 15.51
CA ASP A 63 -9.84 -24.77 15.77
C ASP A 63 -10.15 -23.26 15.93
N THR A 64 -11.45 -22.89 16.05
CA THR A 64 -11.91 -21.50 16.20
C THR A 64 -11.16 -20.73 17.30
N GLU A 65 -10.98 -21.33 18.47
CA GLU A 65 -10.27 -20.70 19.61
C GLU A 65 -8.84 -20.32 19.22
N GLN A 66 -8.12 -21.22 18.54
CA GLN A 66 -6.76 -20.98 18.08
C GLN A 66 -6.68 -19.90 16.99
N PHE A 67 -7.63 -19.88 16.04
CA PHE A 67 -7.69 -18.84 15.03
C PHE A 67 -7.93 -17.48 15.65
N SER A 68 -8.87 -17.37 16.59
CA SER A 68 -9.19 -16.14 17.29
C SER A 68 -7.99 -15.64 18.12
N GLU A 69 -7.34 -16.50 18.90
CA GLU A 69 -6.15 -16.11 19.68
C GLU A 69 -5.01 -15.60 18.79
N ASN A 70 -4.76 -16.26 17.66
CA ASN A 70 -3.72 -15.84 16.71
C ASN A 70 -4.06 -14.49 16.05
N ALA A 71 -5.32 -14.33 15.62
CA ALA A 71 -5.79 -13.07 15.01
C ALA A 71 -5.73 -11.91 16.01
N ASP A 72 -6.19 -12.09 17.24
CA ASP A 72 -6.15 -11.07 18.28
C ASP A 72 -4.72 -10.65 18.61
N ALA A 73 -3.78 -11.60 18.71
CA ALA A 73 -2.38 -11.31 18.95
C ALA A 73 -1.75 -10.51 17.79
N TYR A 74 -2.11 -10.81 16.53
CA TYR A 74 -1.61 -10.10 15.36
C TYR A 74 -2.25 -8.72 15.22
N LEU A 75 -3.57 -8.60 15.44
CA LEU A 75 -4.30 -7.34 15.44
C LEU A 75 -3.77 -6.36 16.49
N ALA A 76 -3.33 -6.85 17.65
CA ALA A 76 -2.69 -6.00 18.65
C ALA A 76 -1.38 -5.38 18.14
N LYS A 77 -0.56 -6.14 17.38
CA LYS A 77 0.65 -5.61 16.72
C LYS A 77 0.30 -4.58 15.65
N LEU A 78 -0.72 -4.86 14.81
CA LEU A 78 -1.20 -3.93 13.79
C LEU A 78 -1.75 -2.64 14.41
N SER A 79 -2.47 -2.73 15.53
CA SER A 79 -2.96 -1.55 16.26
C SER A 79 -1.82 -0.65 16.72
N SER A 80 -0.73 -1.23 17.25
CA SER A 80 0.47 -0.47 17.61
C SER A 80 1.15 0.17 16.40
N LEU A 81 1.15 -0.52 15.25
CA LEU A 81 1.66 0.02 14.01
C LEU A 81 0.81 1.18 13.49
N LYS A 82 -0.53 1.07 13.58
CA LYS A 82 -1.47 2.13 13.24
C LYS A 82 -1.26 3.38 14.09
N GLU A 83 -1.05 3.24 15.40
CA GLU A 83 -0.73 4.37 16.28
C GLU A 83 0.53 5.13 15.82
N GLN A 84 1.53 4.42 15.31
CA GLN A 84 2.75 5.02 14.78
C GLN A 84 2.48 5.76 13.45
N ALA A 85 1.65 5.20 12.57
CA ALA A 85 1.20 5.86 11.35
C ALA A 85 0.42 7.14 11.67
N ASP A 86 -0.52 7.08 12.62
CA ASP A 86 -1.29 8.24 13.07
C ASP A 86 -0.42 9.35 13.66
N ALA A 87 0.69 9.01 14.29
CA ALA A 87 1.64 10.00 14.80
C ALA A 87 2.39 10.75 13.67
N VAL A 88 2.48 10.18 12.47
CA VAL A 88 3.07 10.82 11.28
C VAL A 88 2.06 11.68 10.52
N LYS A 89 0.78 11.33 10.57
CA LYS A 89 -0.31 12.02 9.84
C LYS A 89 -0.30 13.55 9.95
N PRO A 90 0.00 14.20 11.09
CA PRO A 90 0.09 15.66 11.17
C PRO A 90 1.17 16.30 10.29
N LEU A 91 2.14 15.51 9.78
CA LEU A 91 3.17 15.98 8.86
C LEU A 91 2.71 15.90 7.39
N THR A 92 1.82 14.96 7.09
CA THR A 92 1.45 14.55 5.73
C THR A 92 0.05 15.03 5.33
N GLU A 93 -0.84 15.27 6.30
CA GLU A 93 -2.24 15.62 6.05
C GLU A 93 -2.39 16.85 5.15
N GLY A 94 -3.16 16.68 4.06
CA GLY A 94 -3.42 17.72 3.06
C GLY A 94 -2.25 18.02 2.13
N LYS A 95 -1.12 17.31 2.24
CA LYS A 95 0.01 17.48 1.33
C LYS A 95 -0.29 16.89 -0.04
N ASN A 96 0.05 17.62 -1.08
CA ASN A 96 -0.01 17.14 -2.46
C ASN A 96 1.18 16.23 -2.75
N ILE A 97 0.90 15.08 -3.34
CA ILE A 97 1.92 14.11 -3.77
C ILE A 97 1.68 13.66 -5.21
N VAL A 98 2.71 13.12 -5.81
CA VAL A 98 2.65 12.30 -7.03
C VAL A 98 3.00 10.87 -6.63
N ILE A 99 2.37 9.90 -7.26
CA ILE A 99 2.67 8.48 -7.00
C ILE A 99 3.02 7.77 -8.30
N PHE A 100 3.98 6.85 -8.24
CA PHE A 100 4.42 6.05 -9.38
C PHE A 100 3.89 4.61 -9.37
N HIS A 101 2.96 4.33 -8.47
CA HIS A 101 2.24 3.06 -8.42
C HIS A 101 0.90 3.29 -7.72
N GLU A 102 -0.19 2.76 -8.28
CA GLU A 102 -1.54 2.91 -7.72
C GLU A 102 -1.68 2.38 -6.28
N ALA A 103 -0.86 1.40 -5.88
CA ALA A 103 -0.83 0.90 -4.50
C ALA A 103 -0.69 2.02 -3.45
N TYR A 104 -0.03 3.11 -3.81
CA TYR A 104 0.20 4.24 -2.91
C TYR A 104 -1.02 5.15 -2.74
N GLU A 105 -2.13 4.92 -3.44
CA GLU A 105 -3.43 5.57 -3.14
C GLU A 105 -3.89 5.20 -1.73
N TYR A 106 -3.72 3.95 -1.33
CA TYR A 106 -4.02 3.50 0.04
C TYR A 106 -3.08 4.10 1.09
N VAL A 107 -1.82 4.33 0.74
CA VAL A 107 -0.89 5.08 1.60
C VAL A 107 -1.33 6.54 1.71
N ALA A 108 -1.74 7.16 0.60
CA ALA A 108 -2.25 8.52 0.61
C ALA A 108 -3.50 8.65 1.50
N GLU A 109 -4.42 7.70 1.42
CA GLU A 109 -5.60 7.65 2.30
C GLU A 109 -5.21 7.52 3.78
N GLU A 110 -4.35 6.55 4.12
CA GLU A 110 -3.87 6.29 5.48
C GLU A 110 -3.27 7.54 6.12
N PHE A 111 -2.44 8.26 5.37
CA PHE A 111 -1.70 9.42 5.85
C PHE A 111 -2.35 10.79 5.53
N GLY A 112 -3.57 10.79 4.95
CA GLY A 112 -4.34 12.01 4.66
C GLY A 112 -3.73 12.90 3.57
N MET A 113 -2.95 12.32 2.64
CA MET A 113 -2.33 13.02 1.52
C MET A 113 -3.29 13.16 0.32
N GLN A 114 -3.00 14.06 -0.58
CA GLN A 114 -3.76 14.29 -1.81
C GLN A 114 -2.95 13.88 -3.03
N VAL A 115 -3.42 12.87 -3.75
CA VAL A 115 -2.78 12.42 -4.99
C VAL A 115 -3.11 13.39 -6.13
N SER A 116 -2.09 14.07 -6.64
CA SER A 116 -2.19 15.02 -7.75
C SER A 116 -1.98 14.36 -9.12
N TYR A 117 -1.24 13.27 -9.16
CA TYR A 117 -0.99 12.50 -10.38
C TYR A 117 -0.59 11.07 -10.03
N VAL A 118 -1.12 10.13 -10.79
CA VAL A 118 -0.75 8.71 -10.74
C VAL A 118 0.01 8.37 -12.01
N MET A 119 1.23 7.85 -11.85
CA MET A 119 2.01 7.28 -12.93
C MET A 119 2.10 5.78 -12.70
N ASP A 120 1.58 5.01 -13.62
CA ASP A 120 1.47 3.56 -13.46
C ASP A 120 2.81 2.89 -13.85
N LEU A 121 3.67 2.69 -12.84
CA LEU A 121 4.98 2.04 -12.95
C LEU A 121 5.05 0.84 -12.01
N ASP A 122 4.12 -0.10 -12.19
CA ASP A 122 4.05 -1.37 -11.46
C ASP A 122 4.76 -2.52 -12.19
N GLU A 123 5.14 -2.29 -13.46
CA GLU A 123 5.86 -3.22 -14.31
C GLU A 123 6.93 -2.51 -15.15
N GLU A 124 7.83 -3.29 -15.76
CA GLU A 124 8.83 -2.76 -16.66
C GLU A 124 8.19 -2.29 -17.97
N ARG A 125 8.12 -0.96 -18.15
CA ARG A 125 7.63 -0.30 -19.36
C ARG A 125 8.45 0.92 -19.74
N GLN A 126 8.30 1.35 -20.99
CA GLN A 126 8.91 2.60 -21.44
C GLN A 126 8.03 3.81 -21.07
N VAL A 127 8.64 4.78 -20.40
CA VAL A 127 8.02 6.08 -20.11
C VAL A 127 8.24 7.01 -21.30
N SER A 128 7.19 7.64 -21.78
CA SER A 128 7.26 8.62 -22.87
C SER A 128 7.74 9.97 -22.36
N ALA A 129 8.36 10.76 -23.25
CA ALA A 129 8.73 12.15 -22.93
C ALA A 129 7.54 13.03 -22.53
N GLY A 130 6.34 12.70 -23.02
CA GLY A 130 5.09 13.38 -22.63
C GLY A 130 4.74 13.12 -21.17
N GLU A 131 4.79 11.88 -20.72
CA GLU A 131 4.54 11.49 -19.32
C GLU A 131 5.56 12.15 -18.38
N VAL A 132 6.85 12.19 -18.75
CA VAL A 132 7.88 12.91 -17.98
C VAL A 132 7.50 14.38 -17.83
N ALA A 133 7.14 15.05 -18.94
CA ALA A 133 6.75 16.46 -18.92
C ALA A 133 5.50 16.70 -18.07
N ASP A 134 4.53 15.78 -18.09
CA ASP A 134 3.30 15.89 -17.30
C ASP A 134 3.61 15.78 -15.79
N VAL A 135 4.47 14.83 -15.39
CA VAL A 135 4.93 14.72 -14.00
C VAL A 135 5.68 15.97 -13.56
N VAL A 136 6.68 16.41 -14.31
CA VAL A 136 7.48 17.61 -13.97
C VAL A 136 6.57 18.85 -13.84
N ARG A 137 5.61 19.02 -14.74
CA ARG A 137 4.63 20.11 -14.66
C ARG A 137 3.75 19.99 -13.42
N THR A 138 3.20 18.81 -13.13
CA THR A 138 2.36 18.59 -11.94
C THR A 138 3.13 18.87 -10.67
N VAL A 139 4.37 18.43 -10.58
CA VAL A 139 5.25 18.69 -9.44
C VAL A 139 5.48 20.18 -9.27
N THR A 140 5.85 20.88 -10.35
CA THR A 140 6.19 22.32 -10.34
C THR A 140 4.97 23.18 -10.03
N ASP A 141 3.87 22.99 -10.77
CA ASP A 141 2.66 23.81 -10.66
C ASP A 141 1.86 23.48 -9.39
N GLY A 142 1.87 22.23 -8.95
CA GLY A 142 1.19 21.73 -7.74
C GLY A 142 1.97 21.95 -6.44
N GLY A 143 3.21 22.39 -6.50
CA GLY A 143 4.08 22.54 -5.33
C GLY A 143 4.34 21.21 -4.63
N VAL A 144 4.35 20.11 -5.37
CA VAL A 144 4.62 18.78 -4.85
C VAL A 144 6.10 18.69 -4.40
N ARG A 145 6.33 18.20 -3.19
CA ARG A 145 7.68 18.05 -2.62
C ARG A 145 8.11 16.61 -2.46
N VAL A 146 7.15 15.70 -2.39
CA VAL A 146 7.39 14.28 -2.19
C VAL A 146 6.65 13.48 -3.24
N ILE A 147 7.35 12.53 -3.84
CA ILE A 147 6.81 11.55 -4.78
C ILE A 147 6.99 10.18 -4.15
N LEU A 148 5.95 9.34 -4.16
CA LEU A 148 6.04 7.96 -3.69
C LEU A 148 6.30 7.04 -4.88
N ALA A 149 7.30 6.19 -4.77
CA ALA A 149 7.69 5.26 -5.83
C ALA A 149 8.15 3.92 -5.25
N GLU A 150 8.05 2.86 -6.04
CA GLU A 150 8.78 1.61 -5.80
C GLU A 150 10.16 1.71 -6.45
N GLU A 151 11.22 1.34 -5.72
CA GLU A 151 12.60 1.48 -6.24
C GLU A 151 12.82 0.65 -7.51
N LEU A 152 12.20 -0.54 -7.57
CA LEU A 152 12.43 -1.50 -8.66
C LEU A 152 12.04 -0.94 -10.04
N TYR A 153 10.91 -0.25 -10.14
CA TYR A 153 10.36 0.24 -11.41
C TYR A 153 10.39 1.77 -11.53
N GLY A 154 10.42 2.47 -10.41
CA GLY A 154 10.33 3.93 -10.35
C GLY A 154 11.66 4.68 -10.34
N LYS A 155 12.80 3.98 -10.18
CA LYS A 155 14.10 4.65 -9.94
C LYS A 155 14.54 5.56 -11.09
N ASP A 156 14.55 5.09 -12.31
CA ASP A 156 15.03 5.87 -13.47
C ASP A 156 14.18 7.11 -13.71
N MET A 157 12.86 6.98 -13.50
CA MET A 157 11.94 8.11 -13.58
C MET A 157 12.12 9.06 -12.39
N GLY A 158 12.33 8.52 -11.19
CA GLY A 158 12.63 9.29 -10.00
C GLY A 158 13.87 10.16 -10.17
N ASP A 159 14.98 9.56 -10.59
CA ASP A 159 16.25 10.26 -10.86
C ASP A 159 16.04 11.40 -11.91
N THR A 160 15.19 11.16 -12.91
CA THR A 160 14.85 12.17 -13.92
C THR A 160 14.09 13.35 -13.30
N VAL A 161 13.05 13.09 -12.51
CA VAL A 161 12.22 14.14 -11.90
C VAL A 161 13.00 14.92 -10.84
N GLU A 162 13.85 14.27 -10.04
CA GLU A 162 14.74 14.96 -9.09
C GLU A 162 15.75 15.90 -9.78
N SER A 163 16.17 15.56 -11.01
CA SER A 163 17.09 16.42 -11.77
C SER A 163 16.41 17.67 -12.34
N GLU A 164 15.10 17.64 -12.55
CA GLU A 164 14.30 18.69 -13.19
C GLU A 164 13.45 19.51 -12.19
N THR A 165 13.35 19.07 -10.93
CA THR A 165 12.49 19.68 -9.91
C THR A 165 13.16 19.68 -8.53
N ASP A 166 12.53 20.34 -7.55
CA ASP A 166 12.94 20.29 -6.15
C ASP A 166 12.24 19.16 -5.33
N ALA A 167 11.47 18.29 -6.01
CA ALA A 167 10.81 17.17 -5.33
C ALA A 167 11.81 16.05 -4.99
N LYS A 168 11.54 15.34 -3.91
CA LYS A 168 12.30 14.15 -3.49
C LYS A 168 11.47 12.89 -3.72
N ILE A 169 12.15 11.82 -4.10
CA ILE A 169 11.52 10.51 -4.22
C ILE A 169 11.61 9.78 -2.89
N CYS A 170 10.46 9.38 -2.36
CA CYS A 170 10.35 8.48 -1.21
C CYS A 170 10.07 7.07 -1.73
N TYR A 171 11.08 6.21 -1.69
CA TYR A 171 10.93 4.82 -2.11
C TYR A 171 10.33 4.00 -0.98
N LEU A 172 9.11 3.49 -1.22
CA LEU A 172 8.36 2.65 -0.29
C LEU A 172 8.28 1.21 -0.81
N ASP A 173 8.26 0.26 0.13
CA ASP A 173 7.98 -1.14 -0.15
C ASP A 173 6.49 -1.33 -0.40
N THR A 174 6.12 -2.03 -1.48
CA THR A 174 4.73 -2.40 -1.80
C THR A 174 4.22 -3.61 -1.00
N LEU A 175 5.07 -4.19 -0.14
CA LEU A 175 4.74 -5.28 0.80
C LEU A 175 4.34 -6.59 0.12
N VAL A 176 4.72 -6.76 -1.15
CA VAL A 176 4.45 -7.98 -1.94
C VAL A 176 5.59 -9.00 -1.86
N ARG A 177 6.69 -8.64 -1.20
CA ARG A 177 7.87 -9.49 -0.97
C ARG A 177 8.24 -9.46 0.50
N GLY A 178 8.96 -10.48 0.97
CA GLY A 178 9.38 -10.54 2.38
C GLY A 178 10.13 -11.81 2.71
N ASP A 179 10.49 -11.98 3.96
CA ASP A 179 11.29 -13.09 4.49
C ASP A 179 10.44 -14.33 4.83
N TYR A 180 9.17 -14.36 4.46
CA TYR A 180 8.22 -15.46 4.75
C TYR A 180 8.09 -15.77 6.25
N ASP A 181 8.16 -14.75 7.10
CA ASP A 181 7.90 -14.86 8.53
C ASP A 181 6.66 -14.04 8.95
N ALA A 182 6.20 -14.26 10.18
CA ALA A 182 4.99 -13.65 10.70
C ALA A 182 5.10 -12.12 10.91
N ASP A 183 6.30 -11.57 10.93
CA ASP A 183 6.55 -10.16 11.19
C ASP A 183 7.00 -9.40 9.92
N SER A 184 7.12 -10.08 8.76
CA SER A 184 7.56 -9.46 7.50
C SER A 184 6.75 -8.22 7.13
N TYR A 185 5.41 -8.30 7.15
CA TYR A 185 4.54 -7.15 6.88
C TYR A 185 4.77 -6.01 7.88
N LEU A 186 4.80 -6.34 9.18
CA LEU A 186 4.96 -5.37 10.26
C LEU A 186 6.27 -4.60 10.13
N ASN A 187 7.35 -5.31 9.84
CA ASN A 187 8.68 -4.72 9.68
C ASN A 187 8.76 -3.81 8.45
N ALA A 188 8.24 -4.26 7.31
CA ALA A 188 8.26 -3.49 6.07
C ALA A 188 7.35 -2.25 6.15
N MET A 189 6.14 -2.35 6.71
CA MET A 189 5.27 -1.19 6.94
C MET A 189 5.87 -0.21 7.96
N GLN A 190 6.51 -0.71 9.02
CA GLN A 190 7.25 0.13 9.97
C GLN A 190 8.35 0.94 9.28
N GLN A 191 9.06 0.32 8.33
CA GLN A 191 10.07 1.01 7.52
C GLN A 191 9.43 2.08 6.64
N ASN A 192 8.30 1.78 5.98
CA ASN A 192 7.55 2.75 5.17
C ASN A 192 7.11 3.96 6.01
N ILE A 193 6.58 3.74 7.23
CA ILE A 193 6.20 4.83 8.15
C ILE A 193 7.42 5.71 8.49
N THR A 194 8.58 5.10 8.71
CA THR A 194 9.82 5.82 9.02
C THR A 194 10.26 6.68 7.84
N LEU A 195 10.27 6.13 6.63
CA LEU A 195 10.63 6.85 5.40
C LEU A 195 9.70 8.02 5.11
N LEU A 196 8.38 7.82 5.29
CA LEU A 196 7.41 8.91 5.16
C LEU A 196 7.66 10.01 6.18
N LYS A 197 7.89 9.66 7.44
CA LYS A 197 8.21 10.64 8.49
C LYS A 197 9.46 11.45 8.13
N GLU A 198 10.51 10.82 7.64
CA GLU A 198 11.76 11.48 7.22
C GLU A 198 11.49 12.41 6.04
N ALA A 199 10.84 11.92 4.97
CA ALA A 199 10.56 12.68 3.76
C ALA A 199 9.78 13.99 4.04
N PHE A 200 8.78 13.93 4.92
CA PHE A 200 7.93 15.09 5.25
C PHE A 200 8.45 15.94 6.43
N SER A 201 9.43 15.46 7.20
CA SER A 201 10.07 16.26 8.27
C SER A 201 11.07 17.28 7.71
N ASP A 202 11.76 16.93 6.63
CA ASP A 202 12.75 17.79 5.97
C ASP A 202 12.12 19.02 5.27
N GLU A 203 10.79 19.03 5.08
CA GLU A 203 10.07 20.17 4.49
C GLU A 203 10.00 21.42 5.40
N LYS A 204 10.33 21.31 6.69
CA LYS A 204 10.15 22.42 7.65
C LYS A 204 11.30 23.45 7.64
N ASP A 205 12.40 23.19 6.94
CA ASP A 205 13.61 23.99 7.02
C ASP A 205 13.88 24.90 5.79
N HIS A 206 12.84 25.16 4.92
CA HIS A 206 13.02 26.06 3.76
C HIS A 206 11.93 27.10 3.63
#